data_d0f0341acfb3774a8a12743dbf5510d9
#
_entry.id   d0f0341acfb3774a8a12743dbf5510d9
#
_cell.length_a   1.000
_cell.length_b   1.000
_cell.length_c   1.000
_cell.angle_alpha   90.00
_cell.angle_beta   90.00
_cell.angle_gamma   90.00
#
_symmetry.space_group_name_H-M   'P 1'
#
loop_
_entity.id
_entity.type
_entity.pdbx_description
1 polymer ?
#
loop_
_entity_poly.entity_id
_entity_poly.type
_entity_poly.pdbx_seq_one_letter_code
_entity_poly.pdbx_strand_id
1 'polypeptide(L)'
;MTNKIGKKRKITFWTRLGFGMGGMLNSGALTFTHSYMVLFLSTECGLSAGEAALISSFAIYVNAILCPLMGFVADNFYATKIGRIFGRRRFWILLAIPMMIAEPLIFVATPFGFPYYFVLYLIYNVAYTFCTANLSPLTIEMTDDFKERTYLTGYKHLFGNAAGFLMAALVGFGFGTFGETNPFSYFIIATVNASVMAISLLCVYLSTWEHTPEEVAQEKIESVGEGIKKFFVDVISTFRNKSFRKVLYAQVSTKLAAACWSACLSFFIVYCLQIPKSYESVMEMPGKVVAIVCTAIWVALMAKKGFHKSWYLANVGCAACIIAYNYFAFGQINGTSTVAIAMIAYPIIFAIWKFFYVGFQYLPDVLLNYIPDVDELITLRCREGIYSSAQQLCQQIAQAIAVNVWAIVLAASGFIQTAGNSDAVTQPATVPLYICGYMIIGCAGFFLLAAVLARGIKIDKEQCDVLCDEIHRVKEGGKMADVKPEVKALCEELSGFKYEDCFAHNNVGFQDGSVTPAE
;
A
#
# COMPACT_ATOMS: atom_id res chain seq x y z
N MET A 1 2.19 22.28 23.57
CA MET A 1 2.16 21.24 22.53
C MET A 1 3.34 21.31 21.54
N THR A 2 4.21 22.28 21.68
CA THR A 2 5.31 22.62 20.74
C THR A 2 6.61 21.82 20.90
N ASN A 3 6.69 20.81 21.79
CA ASN A 3 7.97 20.20 22.19
C ASN A 3 8.22 18.80 21.60
N LYS A 4 7.57 18.43 20.47
CA LYS A 4 7.73 17.10 19.88
C LYS A 4 8.59 17.09 18.60
N ILE A 5 9.04 18.23 18.14
CA ILE A 5 9.95 18.35 17.01
C ILE A 5 11.39 18.29 17.56
N GLY A 6 12.20 17.37 17.08
CA GLY A 6 13.66 17.34 17.31
C GLY A 6 14.20 16.68 18.57
N LYS A 7 13.41 16.02 19.41
CA LYS A 7 13.97 15.15 20.45
C LYS A 7 13.89 13.69 19.99
N LYS A 8 15.03 13.09 19.62
CA LYS A 8 15.15 11.64 19.48
C LYS A 8 14.65 10.99 20.77
N ARG A 9 13.44 10.42 20.72
CA ARG A 9 12.80 9.78 21.86
C ARG A 9 13.00 8.27 21.73
N LYS A 10 13.20 7.63 22.86
CA LYS A 10 13.25 6.16 22.89
C LYS A 10 11.88 5.62 22.49
N ILE A 11 11.84 4.74 21.47
CA ILE A 11 10.62 4.07 21.02
C ILE A 11 10.18 3.11 22.14
N THR A 12 8.98 3.35 22.67
CA THR A 12 8.36 2.53 23.69
C THR A 12 7.29 1.63 23.07
N PHE A 13 6.80 0.65 23.83
CA PHE A 13 5.65 -0.17 23.42
C PHE A 13 4.45 0.69 23.01
N TRP A 14 4.13 1.73 23.78
CA TRP A 14 3.01 2.65 23.48
C TRP A 14 3.23 3.45 22.20
N THR A 15 4.48 3.80 21.90
CA THR A 15 4.84 4.46 20.63
C THR A 15 4.57 3.54 19.44
N ARG A 16 5.00 2.27 19.52
CA ARG A 16 4.77 1.27 18.48
C ARG A 16 3.28 1.02 18.28
N LEU A 17 2.52 0.92 19.38
CA LEU A 17 1.07 0.73 19.33
C LEU A 17 0.37 1.93 18.67
N GLY A 18 0.67 3.15 19.13
CA GLY A 18 0.05 4.36 18.59
C GLY A 18 0.40 4.61 17.11
N PHE A 19 1.64 4.36 16.69
CA PHE A 19 2.03 4.40 15.29
C PHE A 19 1.31 3.31 14.48
N GLY A 20 1.26 2.10 15.03
CA GLY A 20 0.62 0.94 14.40
C GLY A 20 -0.85 1.16 14.07
N MET A 21 -1.58 1.92 14.92
CA MET A 21 -2.99 2.26 14.66
C MET A 21 -3.20 2.96 13.31
N GLY A 22 -2.20 3.67 12.79
CA GLY A 22 -2.27 4.24 11.43
C GLY A 22 -2.48 3.21 10.32
N GLY A 23 -2.13 1.95 10.56
CA GLY A 23 -2.42 0.84 9.65
C GLY A 23 -3.90 0.55 9.47
N MET A 24 -4.75 0.92 10.45
CA MET A 24 -6.20 0.70 10.37
C MET A 24 -6.83 1.41 9.17
N LEU A 25 -6.27 2.56 8.77
CA LEU A 25 -6.76 3.32 7.63
C LEU A 25 -6.69 2.51 6.31
N ASN A 26 -5.60 1.75 6.11
CA ASN A 26 -5.36 1.04 4.85
C ASN A 26 -6.34 -0.12 4.57
N SER A 27 -6.84 -0.77 5.61
CA SER A 27 -7.68 -1.98 5.46
C SER A 27 -9.09 -1.81 6.01
N GLY A 28 -9.30 -0.89 6.95
CA GLY A 28 -10.60 -0.64 7.56
C GLY A 28 -11.42 0.38 6.77
N ALA A 29 -10.92 1.62 6.69
CA ALA A 29 -11.65 2.74 6.11
C ALA A 29 -12.05 2.50 4.66
N LEU A 30 -11.11 2.06 3.82
CA LEU A 30 -11.37 1.88 2.39
C LEU A 30 -12.30 0.72 2.08
N THR A 31 -12.28 -0.36 2.89
CA THR A 31 -13.02 -1.58 2.55
C THR A 31 -14.52 -1.32 2.48
N PHE A 32 -15.09 -0.63 3.47
CA PHE A 32 -16.53 -0.33 3.47
C PHE A 32 -16.92 0.63 2.37
N THR A 33 -16.26 1.78 2.32
CA THR A 33 -16.61 2.85 1.37
C THR A 33 -16.44 2.38 -0.08
N HIS A 34 -15.36 1.69 -0.41
CA HIS A 34 -15.15 1.17 -1.76
C HIS A 34 -16.14 0.06 -2.14
N SER A 35 -16.53 -0.80 -1.19
CA SER A 35 -17.43 -1.92 -1.49
C SER A 35 -18.90 -1.48 -1.61
N TYR A 36 -19.33 -0.53 -0.79
CA TYR A 36 -20.75 -0.24 -0.65
C TYR A 36 -21.18 1.12 -1.22
N MET A 37 -20.25 2.06 -1.51
CA MET A 37 -20.61 3.39 -1.98
C MET A 37 -21.35 3.36 -3.32
N VAL A 38 -20.85 2.64 -4.32
CA VAL A 38 -21.47 2.59 -5.65
C VAL A 38 -22.87 1.98 -5.55
N LEU A 39 -23.01 0.92 -4.73
CA LEU A 39 -24.31 0.30 -4.47
C LEU A 39 -25.27 1.30 -3.81
N PHE A 40 -24.87 1.93 -2.72
CA PHE A 40 -25.68 2.89 -1.98
C PHE A 40 -26.14 4.07 -2.86
N LEU A 41 -25.22 4.64 -3.65
CA LEU A 41 -25.55 5.76 -4.53
C LEU A 41 -26.57 5.38 -5.60
N SER A 42 -26.50 4.14 -6.14
CA SER A 42 -27.41 3.70 -7.17
C SER A 42 -28.74 3.18 -6.64
N THR A 43 -28.79 2.59 -5.44
CA THR A 43 -30.04 2.02 -4.88
C THR A 43 -30.80 3.02 -4.02
N GLU A 44 -30.10 3.79 -3.19
CA GLU A 44 -30.72 4.65 -2.18
C GLU A 44 -30.77 6.15 -2.57
N CYS A 45 -29.83 6.59 -3.42
CA CYS A 45 -29.71 8.01 -3.78
C CYS A 45 -30.23 8.33 -5.18
N GLY A 46 -30.65 7.32 -5.94
CA GLY A 46 -31.24 7.49 -7.27
C GLY A 46 -30.24 7.94 -8.36
N LEU A 47 -28.93 7.85 -8.10
CA LEU A 47 -27.92 8.09 -9.13
C LEU A 47 -27.87 6.91 -10.11
N SER A 48 -27.62 7.21 -11.37
CA SER A 48 -27.34 6.14 -12.34
C SER A 48 -26.05 5.40 -11.96
N ALA A 49 -25.97 4.12 -12.32
CA ALA A 49 -24.75 3.32 -12.09
C ALA A 49 -23.51 3.96 -12.74
N GLY A 50 -23.71 4.64 -13.89
CA GLY A 50 -22.65 5.40 -14.56
C GLY A 50 -22.14 6.58 -13.75
N GLU A 51 -23.02 7.36 -13.14
CA GLU A 51 -22.65 8.48 -12.28
C GLU A 51 -21.92 8.01 -11.01
N ALA A 52 -22.41 6.95 -10.37
CA ALA A 52 -21.76 6.36 -9.21
C ALA A 52 -20.36 5.81 -9.54
N ALA A 53 -20.20 5.16 -10.71
CA ALA A 53 -18.92 4.69 -11.19
C ALA A 53 -17.96 5.85 -11.55
N LEU A 54 -18.46 6.95 -12.10
CA LEU A 54 -17.66 8.15 -12.39
C LEU A 54 -17.11 8.77 -11.11
N ILE A 55 -17.93 8.88 -10.04
CA ILE A 55 -17.47 9.37 -8.73
C ILE A 55 -16.29 8.53 -8.23
N SER A 56 -16.42 7.20 -8.27
CA SER A 56 -15.37 6.27 -7.83
C SER A 56 -14.10 6.36 -8.69
N SER A 57 -14.26 6.35 -10.01
CA SER A 57 -13.12 6.37 -10.95
C SER A 57 -12.33 7.67 -10.90
N PHE A 58 -13.01 8.81 -10.79
CA PHE A 58 -12.36 10.11 -10.74
C PHE A 58 -11.46 10.24 -9.50
N ALA A 59 -11.90 9.71 -8.36
CA ALA A 59 -11.09 9.72 -7.15
C ALA A 59 -9.78 8.92 -7.30
N ILE A 60 -9.80 7.81 -8.05
CA ILE A 60 -8.59 7.04 -8.34
C ILE A 60 -7.60 7.88 -9.15
N TYR A 61 -8.07 8.62 -10.17
CA TYR A 61 -7.19 9.50 -10.95
C TYR A 61 -6.63 10.65 -10.12
N VAL A 62 -7.46 11.24 -9.25
CA VAL A 62 -7.00 12.31 -8.33
C VAL A 62 -5.95 11.76 -7.37
N ASN A 63 -6.13 10.57 -6.81
CA ASN A 63 -5.16 9.94 -5.94
C ASN A 63 -3.84 9.62 -6.65
N ALA A 64 -3.90 9.17 -7.90
CA ALA A 64 -2.71 8.89 -8.71
C ALA A 64 -1.81 10.13 -8.90
N ILE A 65 -2.42 11.31 -9.01
CA ILE A 65 -1.72 12.59 -9.15
C ILE A 65 -1.35 13.17 -7.77
N LEU A 66 -2.28 13.14 -6.82
CA LEU A 66 -2.12 13.78 -5.52
C LEU A 66 -1.09 13.07 -4.64
N CYS A 67 -1.04 11.73 -4.69
CA CYS A 67 -0.13 10.96 -3.85
C CYS A 67 1.35 11.32 -4.05
N PRO A 68 1.89 11.36 -5.29
CA PRO A 68 3.24 11.83 -5.53
C PRO A 68 3.44 13.32 -5.18
N LEU A 69 2.46 14.18 -5.46
CA LEU A 69 2.55 15.59 -5.09
C LEU A 69 2.60 15.79 -3.58
N MET A 70 1.91 14.96 -2.81
CA MET A 70 1.95 15.04 -1.35
C MET A 70 3.31 14.72 -0.75
N GLY A 71 4.07 13.81 -1.35
CA GLY A 71 5.46 13.56 -0.95
C GLY A 71 6.30 14.84 -1.06
N PHE A 72 6.25 15.49 -2.24
CA PHE A 72 6.94 16.74 -2.50
C PHE A 72 6.49 17.87 -1.56
N VAL A 73 5.17 18.07 -1.42
CA VAL A 73 4.62 19.13 -0.56
C VAL A 73 5.02 18.90 0.90
N ALA A 74 4.97 17.67 1.39
CA ALA A 74 5.35 17.36 2.76
C ALA A 74 6.85 17.59 3.00
N ASP A 75 7.72 17.19 2.07
CA ASP A 75 9.18 17.38 2.21
C ASP A 75 9.57 18.85 2.28
N ASN A 76 8.82 19.74 1.60
CA ASN A 76 9.08 21.18 1.60
C ASN A 76 8.24 21.98 2.62
N PHE A 77 7.40 21.33 3.42
CA PHE A 77 6.42 22.02 4.26
C PHE A 77 7.02 22.82 5.41
N TYR A 78 8.26 22.53 5.83
CA TYR A 78 8.99 23.35 6.81
C TYR A 78 9.31 24.77 6.33
N ALA A 79 9.20 25.06 5.04
CA ALA A 79 9.25 26.43 4.53
C ALA A 79 8.09 27.29 5.07
N THR A 80 6.99 26.67 5.51
CA THR A 80 5.83 27.36 6.05
C THR A 80 5.89 27.50 7.58
N LYS A 81 5.25 28.55 8.14
CA LYS A 81 5.12 28.72 9.59
C LYS A 81 4.32 27.56 10.23
N ILE A 82 3.31 27.05 9.54
CA ILE A 82 2.46 25.97 10.01
C ILE A 82 3.26 24.66 10.11
N GLY A 83 4.07 24.36 9.11
CA GLY A 83 4.93 23.17 9.13
C GLY A 83 5.92 23.18 10.29
N ARG A 84 6.51 24.33 10.60
CA ARG A 84 7.44 24.48 11.75
C ARG A 84 6.76 24.25 13.11
N ILE A 85 5.44 24.50 13.23
CA ILE A 85 4.68 24.32 14.48
C ILE A 85 4.16 22.88 14.62
N PHE A 86 3.57 22.33 13.57
CA PHE A 86 2.86 21.05 13.62
C PHE A 86 3.65 19.86 13.06
N GLY A 87 4.76 20.12 12.37
CA GLY A 87 5.53 19.13 11.67
C GLY A 87 5.23 19.09 10.16
N ARG A 88 6.21 18.61 9.36
CA ARG A 88 6.07 18.58 7.90
C ARG A 88 5.12 17.48 7.40
N ARG A 89 5.10 16.31 8.07
CA ARG A 89 4.25 15.16 7.73
C ARG A 89 3.07 15.02 8.70
N ARG A 90 3.30 15.26 9.97
CA ARG A 90 2.29 15.13 11.02
C ARG A 90 1.12 16.10 10.86
N PHE A 91 1.39 17.29 10.30
CA PHE A 91 0.33 18.25 9.97
C PHE A 91 -0.74 17.66 9.05
N TRP A 92 -0.36 16.94 8.01
CA TRP A 92 -1.29 16.36 7.04
C TRP A 92 -2.13 15.24 7.65
N ILE A 93 -1.55 14.45 8.56
CA ILE A 93 -2.29 13.46 9.35
C ILE A 93 -3.30 14.15 10.26
N LEU A 94 -2.93 15.26 10.91
CA LEU A 94 -3.83 16.03 11.76
C LEU A 94 -4.97 16.66 10.95
N LEU A 95 -4.68 17.20 9.76
CA LEU A 95 -5.66 17.81 8.86
C LEU A 95 -6.67 16.77 8.32
N ALA A 96 -6.25 15.54 8.13
CA ALA A 96 -7.14 14.48 7.67
C ALA A 96 -8.20 14.09 8.70
N ILE A 97 -7.94 14.26 10.01
CA ILE A 97 -8.89 13.88 11.07
C ILE A 97 -10.27 14.53 10.87
N PRO A 98 -10.41 15.87 10.76
CA PRO A 98 -11.72 16.46 10.53
C PRO A 98 -12.31 16.12 9.16
N MET A 99 -11.47 15.83 8.15
CA MET A 99 -11.96 15.46 6.83
C MET A 99 -12.63 14.07 6.81
N MET A 100 -12.35 13.18 7.80
CA MET A 100 -13.01 11.87 7.92
C MET A 100 -14.54 12.00 8.11
N ILE A 101 -15.06 13.16 8.51
CA ILE A 101 -16.50 13.41 8.59
C ILE A 101 -17.20 13.29 7.21
N ALA A 102 -16.44 13.38 6.12
CA ALA A 102 -17.00 13.22 4.79
C ALA A 102 -17.52 11.78 4.57
N GLU A 103 -16.95 10.77 5.22
CA GLU A 103 -17.39 9.38 5.05
C GLU A 103 -18.85 9.16 5.48
N PRO A 104 -19.29 9.45 6.71
CA PRO A 104 -20.70 9.31 7.05
C PRO A 104 -21.63 10.18 6.21
N LEU A 105 -21.20 11.38 5.79
CA LEU A 105 -22.00 12.26 4.94
C LEU A 105 -22.22 11.68 3.52
N ILE A 106 -21.31 10.89 3.00
CA ILE A 106 -21.50 10.14 1.73
C ILE A 106 -22.69 9.18 1.85
N PHE A 107 -22.89 8.56 3.01
CA PHE A 107 -23.94 7.58 3.26
C PHE A 107 -25.23 8.19 3.84
N VAL A 108 -25.46 9.47 3.61
CA VAL A 108 -26.75 10.13 3.87
C VAL A 108 -27.57 10.16 2.58
N ALA A 109 -28.71 9.49 2.57
CA ALA A 109 -29.64 9.54 1.44
C ALA A 109 -30.28 10.93 1.34
N THR A 110 -29.85 11.73 0.37
CA THR A 110 -30.32 13.10 0.17
C THR A 110 -30.62 13.36 -1.30
N PRO A 111 -31.50 14.31 -1.62
CA PRO A 111 -31.83 14.68 -2.99
C PRO A 111 -30.77 15.59 -3.67
N PHE A 112 -29.60 15.79 -3.06
CA PHE A 112 -28.59 16.73 -3.57
C PHE A 112 -27.89 16.29 -4.87
N GLY A 113 -28.05 15.03 -5.29
CA GLY A 113 -27.55 14.52 -6.56
C GLY A 113 -26.03 14.39 -6.65
N PHE A 114 -25.55 14.17 -7.88
CA PHE A 114 -24.16 13.90 -8.21
C PHE A 114 -23.11 14.85 -7.58
N PRO A 115 -23.26 16.20 -7.65
CA PRO A 115 -22.21 17.11 -7.16
C PRO A 115 -21.91 16.97 -5.66
N TYR A 116 -22.92 16.70 -4.85
CA TYR A 116 -22.76 16.53 -3.41
C TYR A 116 -21.89 15.30 -3.10
N TYR A 117 -22.24 14.16 -3.64
CA TYR A 117 -21.50 12.91 -3.41
C TYR A 117 -20.10 12.95 -4.00
N PHE A 118 -19.96 13.60 -5.16
CA PHE A 118 -18.67 13.79 -5.82
C PHE A 118 -17.69 14.59 -4.94
N VAL A 119 -18.11 15.72 -4.40
CA VAL A 119 -17.28 16.56 -3.54
C VAL A 119 -16.92 15.85 -2.24
N LEU A 120 -17.87 15.19 -1.59
CA LEU A 120 -17.61 14.48 -0.34
C LEU A 120 -16.65 13.31 -0.54
N TYR A 121 -16.86 12.53 -1.60
CA TYR A 121 -15.98 11.42 -1.91
C TYR A 121 -14.57 11.88 -2.28
N LEU A 122 -14.45 13.02 -2.96
CA LEU A 122 -13.17 13.64 -3.23
C LEU A 122 -12.46 14.07 -1.94
N ILE A 123 -13.15 14.74 -1.02
CA ILE A 123 -12.61 15.13 0.29
C ILE A 123 -12.11 13.90 1.07
N TYR A 124 -12.90 12.85 1.11
CA TYR A 124 -12.53 11.59 1.77
C TYR A 124 -11.26 10.97 1.18
N ASN A 125 -11.16 10.90 -0.16
CA ASN A 125 -9.97 10.37 -0.84
C ASN A 125 -8.72 11.25 -0.65
N VAL A 126 -8.89 12.58 -0.63
CA VAL A 126 -7.80 13.52 -0.32
C VAL A 126 -7.30 13.30 1.11
N ALA A 127 -8.19 13.14 2.09
CA ALA A 127 -7.82 12.83 3.47
C ALA A 127 -7.06 11.51 3.57
N TYR A 128 -7.54 10.49 2.88
CA TYR A 128 -6.86 9.20 2.80
C TYR A 128 -5.44 9.33 2.23
N THR A 129 -5.28 10.09 1.14
CA THR A 129 -3.98 10.33 0.51
C THR A 129 -3.04 11.09 1.44
N PHE A 130 -3.53 12.08 2.18
CA PHE A 130 -2.74 12.80 3.19
C PHE A 130 -2.15 11.87 4.24
N CYS A 131 -2.92 10.88 4.68
CA CYS A 131 -2.45 9.90 5.65
C CYS A 131 -1.46 8.91 5.04
N THR A 132 -1.82 8.28 3.93
CA THR A 132 -1.03 7.18 3.35
C THR A 132 0.32 7.64 2.82
N ALA A 133 0.39 8.82 2.19
CA ALA A 133 1.63 9.38 1.68
C ALA A 133 2.62 9.78 2.80
N ASN A 134 2.11 10.14 3.98
CA ASN A 134 2.94 10.64 5.08
C ASN A 134 3.25 9.59 6.16
N LEU A 135 2.43 8.54 6.29
CA LEU A 135 2.58 7.56 7.37
C LEU A 135 3.83 6.68 7.20
N SER A 136 4.13 6.23 5.99
CA SER A 136 5.28 5.34 5.75
C SER A 136 6.63 6.05 5.92
N PRO A 137 6.87 7.23 5.35
CA PRO A 137 8.10 7.97 5.58
C PRO A 137 8.32 8.37 7.04
N LEU A 138 7.24 8.54 7.82
CA LEU A 138 7.34 8.87 9.24
C LEU A 138 8.08 7.79 10.06
N THR A 139 8.07 6.54 9.59
CA THR A 139 8.85 5.45 10.21
C THR A 139 10.35 5.75 10.20
N ILE A 140 10.84 6.30 9.10
CA ILE A 140 12.26 6.63 8.90
C ILE A 140 12.65 7.83 9.78
N GLU A 141 11.77 8.82 9.86
CA GLU A 141 12.02 10.02 10.69
C GLU A 141 12.03 9.75 12.20
N MET A 142 11.33 8.68 12.64
CA MET A 142 11.26 8.34 14.06
C MET A 142 12.51 7.63 14.56
N THR A 143 13.24 6.90 13.73
CA THR A 143 14.39 6.09 14.16
C THR A 143 15.27 5.65 12.99
N ASP A 144 16.58 5.55 13.26
CA ASP A 144 17.58 4.98 12.35
C ASP A 144 17.78 3.48 12.60
N ASP A 145 17.27 2.95 13.74
CA ASP A 145 17.43 1.54 14.08
C ASP A 145 16.55 0.65 13.20
N PHE A 146 17.20 -0.24 12.44
CA PHE A 146 16.58 -1.25 11.59
C PHE A 146 15.49 -2.06 12.33
N LYS A 147 15.80 -2.53 13.53
CA LYS A 147 14.90 -3.38 14.30
C LYS A 147 13.63 -2.62 14.70
N GLU A 148 13.78 -1.34 15.08
CA GLU A 148 12.63 -0.49 15.44
C GLU A 148 11.78 -0.15 14.22
N ARG A 149 12.39 0.18 13.07
CA ARG A 149 11.67 0.37 11.79
C ARG A 149 10.85 -0.86 11.41
N THR A 150 11.44 -2.05 11.58
CA THR A 150 10.78 -3.33 11.32
C THR A 150 9.58 -3.55 12.25
N TYR A 151 9.73 -3.26 13.55
CA TYR A 151 8.63 -3.38 14.49
C TYR A 151 7.52 -2.37 14.21
N LEU A 152 7.83 -1.10 13.96
CA LEU A 152 6.84 -0.08 13.61
C LEU A 152 6.00 -0.50 12.39
N THR A 153 6.66 -0.96 11.33
CA THR A 153 5.99 -1.46 10.13
C THR A 153 5.15 -2.71 10.44
N GLY A 154 5.66 -3.63 11.27
CA GLY A 154 4.92 -4.81 11.73
C GLY A 154 3.64 -4.46 12.49
N TYR A 155 3.71 -3.52 13.43
CA TYR A 155 2.53 -3.03 14.14
C TYR A 155 1.52 -2.36 13.19
N LYS A 156 1.99 -1.57 12.21
CA LYS A 156 1.13 -0.97 11.17
C LYS A 156 0.33 -2.05 10.42
N HIS A 157 0.97 -3.11 9.98
CA HIS A 157 0.30 -4.22 9.27
C HIS A 157 -0.62 -5.04 10.20
N LEU A 158 -0.21 -5.26 11.44
CA LEU A 158 -1.04 -5.95 12.44
C LEU A 158 -2.37 -5.23 12.65
N PHE A 159 -2.31 -3.92 12.90
CA PHE A 159 -3.53 -3.10 13.07
C PHE A 159 -4.34 -3.00 11.79
N GLY A 160 -3.70 -2.96 10.60
CA GLY A 160 -4.40 -3.01 9.33
C GLY A 160 -5.22 -4.29 9.16
N ASN A 161 -4.62 -5.45 9.44
CA ASN A 161 -5.32 -6.74 9.37
C ASN A 161 -6.45 -6.84 10.40
N ALA A 162 -6.21 -6.34 11.64
CA ALA A 162 -7.23 -6.30 12.67
C ALA A 162 -8.41 -5.39 12.28
N ALA A 163 -8.14 -4.24 11.68
CA ALA A 163 -9.18 -3.33 11.19
C ALA A 163 -10.04 -3.95 10.08
N GLY A 164 -9.44 -4.71 9.16
CA GLY A 164 -10.20 -5.44 8.15
C GLY A 164 -11.17 -6.47 8.74
N PHE A 165 -10.76 -7.15 9.81
CA PHE A 165 -11.64 -8.06 10.54
C PHE A 165 -12.76 -7.32 11.28
N LEU A 166 -12.41 -6.27 12.04
CA LEU A 166 -13.37 -5.45 12.79
C LEU A 166 -14.39 -4.80 11.86
N MET A 167 -13.95 -4.34 10.67
CA MET A 167 -14.84 -3.76 9.68
C MET A 167 -15.83 -4.78 9.13
N ALA A 168 -15.39 -5.99 8.83
CA ALA A 168 -16.30 -7.05 8.40
C ALA A 168 -17.35 -7.40 9.48
N ALA A 169 -16.93 -7.46 10.74
CA ALA A 169 -17.83 -7.66 11.88
C ALA A 169 -18.82 -6.50 12.05
N LEU A 170 -18.35 -5.26 11.92
CA LEU A 170 -19.19 -4.05 12.00
C LEU A 170 -20.25 -4.02 10.90
N VAL A 171 -19.88 -4.35 9.67
CA VAL A 171 -20.81 -4.44 8.54
C VAL A 171 -21.86 -5.53 8.76
N GLY A 172 -21.42 -6.74 9.16
CA GLY A 172 -22.32 -7.84 9.44
C GLY A 172 -23.32 -7.53 10.57
N PHE A 173 -22.83 -6.93 11.66
CA PHE A 173 -23.68 -6.51 12.78
C PHE A 173 -24.63 -5.37 12.39
N GLY A 174 -24.13 -4.37 11.68
CA GLY A 174 -24.92 -3.20 11.27
C GLY A 174 -26.07 -3.59 10.35
N PHE A 175 -25.81 -4.35 9.29
CA PHE A 175 -26.85 -4.82 8.39
C PHE A 175 -27.77 -5.86 9.02
N GLY A 176 -27.23 -6.74 9.88
CA GLY A 176 -28.03 -7.73 10.61
C GLY A 176 -29.00 -7.09 11.61
N THR A 177 -28.67 -5.94 12.19
CA THR A 177 -29.50 -5.26 13.18
C THR A 177 -30.48 -4.28 12.57
N PHE A 178 -30.05 -3.49 11.59
CA PHE A 178 -30.83 -2.39 11.02
C PHE A 178 -31.42 -2.68 9.65
N GLY A 179 -31.03 -3.82 9.03
CA GLY A 179 -31.46 -4.23 7.68
C GLY A 179 -30.58 -3.73 6.55
N GLU A 180 -30.40 -4.53 5.50
CA GLU A 180 -29.53 -4.22 4.35
C GLU A 180 -30.10 -3.13 3.42
N THR A 181 -31.43 -3.01 3.38
CA THR A 181 -32.15 -2.04 2.54
C THR A 181 -32.43 -0.70 3.25
N ASN A 182 -32.00 -0.56 4.51
CA ASN A 182 -32.24 0.66 5.28
C ASN A 182 -31.05 1.62 5.10
N PRO A 183 -31.20 2.80 4.52
CA PRO A 183 -30.13 3.79 4.37
C PRO A 183 -29.44 4.16 5.69
N PHE A 184 -30.19 4.10 6.80
CA PHE A 184 -29.66 4.40 8.14
C PHE A 184 -28.58 3.42 8.58
N SER A 185 -28.63 2.15 8.13
CA SER A 185 -27.59 1.16 8.40
C SER A 185 -26.24 1.58 7.85
N TYR A 186 -26.22 2.06 6.60
CA TYR A 186 -25.01 2.55 5.94
C TYR A 186 -24.43 3.76 6.69
N PHE A 187 -25.29 4.69 7.07
CA PHE A 187 -24.88 5.89 7.82
C PHE A 187 -24.25 5.56 9.18
N ILE A 188 -24.85 4.64 9.96
CA ILE A 188 -24.29 4.20 11.25
C ILE A 188 -22.95 3.51 11.06
N ILE A 189 -22.87 2.56 10.13
CA ILE A 189 -21.61 1.82 9.85
C ILE A 189 -20.51 2.80 9.46
N ALA A 190 -20.79 3.74 8.55
CA ALA A 190 -19.86 4.79 8.14
C ALA A 190 -19.44 5.70 9.30
N THR A 191 -20.38 6.08 10.17
CA THR A 191 -20.10 6.95 11.33
C THR A 191 -19.18 6.26 12.34
N VAL A 192 -19.43 5.00 12.64
CA VAL A 192 -18.56 4.22 13.54
C VAL A 192 -17.18 4.05 12.91
N ASN A 193 -17.11 3.70 11.62
CA ASN A 193 -15.84 3.56 10.89
C ASN A 193 -15.04 4.86 10.91
N ALA A 194 -15.63 5.98 10.50
CA ALA A 194 -14.99 7.29 10.50
C ALA A 194 -14.50 7.71 11.90
N SER A 195 -15.28 7.42 12.94
CA SER A 195 -14.91 7.72 14.34
C SER A 195 -13.68 6.89 14.77
N VAL A 196 -13.65 5.60 14.46
CA VAL A 196 -12.51 4.74 14.75
C VAL A 196 -11.28 5.22 14.00
N MET A 197 -11.41 5.61 12.73
CA MET A 197 -10.30 6.14 11.93
C MET A 197 -9.79 7.47 12.47
N ALA A 198 -10.67 8.39 12.86
CA ALA A 198 -10.29 9.67 13.46
C ALA A 198 -9.51 9.48 14.76
N ILE A 199 -9.96 8.57 15.65
CA ILE A 199 -9.25 8.21 16.88
C ILE A 199 -7.89 7.59 16.56
N SER A 200 -7.84 6.69 15.59
CA SER A 200 -6.61 6.06 15.12
C SER A 200 -5.57 7.09 14.66
N LEU A 201 -5.97 8.03 13.80
CA LEU A 201 -5.10 9.10 13.32
C LEU A 201 -4.64 10.04 14.45
N LEU A 202 -5.52 10.32 15.41
CA LEU A 202 -5.16 11.10 16.60
C LEU A 202 -4.09 10.38 17.43
N CYS A 203 -4.22 9.06 17.61
CA CYS A 203 -3.20 8.25 18.29
C CYS A 203 -1.85 8.28 17.56
N VAL A 204 -1.86 8.18 16.22
CA VAL A 204 -0.64 8.35 15.40
C VAL A 204 -0.03 9.72 15.65
N TYR A 205 -0.81 10.79 15.52
CA TYR A 205 -0.32 12.16 15.72
C TYR A 205 0.30 12.36 17.11
N LEU A 206 -0.31 11.80 18.17
CA LEU A 206 0.17 11.94 19.54
C LEU A 206 1.41 11.09 19.84
N SER A 207 1.58 9.96 19.18
CA SER A 207 2.67 9.00 19.44
C SER A 207 3.92 9.21 18.59
N THR A 208 3.83 9.97 17.49
CA THR A 208 4.93 10.16 16.52
C THR A 208 5.68 11.48 16.72
N TRP A 209 6.89 11.56 16.18
CA TRP A 209 7.72 12.75 16.09
C TRP A 209 8.48 12.78 14.75
N GLU A 210 9.08 13.88 14.42
CA GLU A 210 9.80 14.14 13.17
C GLU A 210 11.15 14.79 13.45
N HIS A 211 12.05 14.77 12.47
CA HIS A 211 13.27 15.55 12.49
C HIS A 211 12.98 17.04 12.58
N THR A 212 13.92 17.82 13.15
CA THR A 212 13.78 19.28 13.23
C THR A 212 13.96 19.94 11.86
N PRO A 213 13.43 21.16 11.66
CA PRO A 213 13.73 21.93 10.46
C PRO A 213 15.23 22.19 10.23
N GLU A 214 16.03 22.13 11.30
CA GLU A 214 17.48 22.33 11.27
C GLU A 214 18.24 21.07 10.82
N GLU A 215 17.70 19.89 11.12
CA GLU A 215 18.25 18.59 10.70
C GLU A 215 17.92 18.27 9.24
N VAL A 216 16.89 18.91 8.67
CA VAL A 216 16.44 18.67 7.30
C VAL A 216 16.94 19.79 6.40
N ALA A 217 17.78 19.46 5.41
CA ALA A 217 18.21 20.42 4.40
C ALA A 217 16.99 20.93 3.62
N GLN A 218 16.76 22.25 3.67
CA GLN A 218 15.64 22.88 2.97
C GLN A 218 16.13 23.43 1.62
N GLU A 219 15.50 22.97 0.56
CA GLU A 219 15.72 23.51 -0.78
C GLU A 219 14.92 24.81 -0.97
N LYS A 220 15.54 25.84 -1.53
CA LYS A 220 14.83 27.04 -1.96
C LYS A 220 14.12 26.75 -3.26
N ILE A 221 12.79 26.80 -3.25
CA ILE A 221 11.93 26.68 -4.43
C ILE A 221 11.50 28.09 -4.82
N GLU A 222 11.87 28.51 -6.02
CA GLU A 222 11.57 29.87 -6.52
C GLU A 222 10.12 30.00 -7.02
N SER A 223 9.55 28.92 -7.60
CA SER A 223 8.16 28.89 -8.05
C SER A 223 7.52 27.50 -7.92
N VAL A 224 6.18 27.44 -7.81
CA VAL A 224 5.41 26.18 -7.75
C VAL A 224 5.63 25.34 -9.02
N GLY A 225 5.72 25.99 -10.21
CA GLY A 225 5.94 25.29 -11.48
C GLY A 225 7.31 24.63 -11.57
N GLU A 226 8.35 25.30 -11.09
CA GLU A 226 9.70 24.74 -10.98
C GLU A 226 9.73 23.60 -9.96
N GLY A 227 9.03 23.75 -8.84
CA GLY A 227 8.89 22.71 -7.85
C GLY A 227 8.26 21.44 -8.40
N ILE A 228 7.19 21.54 -9.19
CA ILE A 228 6.55 20.39 -9.85
C ILE A 228 7.49 19.75 -10.87
N LYS A 229 8.16 20.55 -11.71
CA LYS A 229 9.15 20.03 -12.67
C LYS A 229 10.27 19.30 -11.95
N LYS A 230 10.82 19.89 -10.89
CA LYS A 230 11.86 19.31 -10.05
C LYS A 230 11.37 17.99 -9.43
N PHE A 231 10.15 17.95 -8.90
CA PHE A 231 9.56 16.74 -8.37
C PHE A 231 9.53 15.59 -9.39
N PHE A 232 9.09 15.84 -10.63
CA PHE A 232 9.10 14.78 -11.66
C PHE A 232 10.52 14.34 -12.02
N VAL A 233 11.46 15.27 -12.08
CA VAL A 233 12.89 14.95 -12.27
C VAL A 233 13.39 14.10 -11.11
N ASP A 234 13.02 14.44 -9.88
CA ASP A 234 13.38 13.69 -8.67
C ASP A 234 12.81 12.28 -8.70
N VAL A 235 11.52 12.10 -9.00
CA VAL A 235 10.89 10.79 -9.17
C VAL A 235 11.61 9.96 -10.23
N ILE A 236 11.94 10.54 -11.38
CA ILE A 236 12.68 9.84 -12.44
C ILE A 236 14.09 9.48 -11.95
N SER A 237 14.75 10.36 -11.18
CA SER A 237 16.08 10.11 -10.64
C SER A 237 16.13 8.91 -9.68
N THR A 238 15.04 8.60 -8.97
CA THR A 238 14.98 7.42 -8.08
C THR A 238 15.22 6.12 -8.83
N PHE A 239 14.83 6.05 -10.11
CA PHE A 239 15.07 4.88 -10.96
C PHE A 239 16.54 4.63 -11.29
N ARG A 240 17.44 5.55 -10.98
CA ARG A 240 18.89 5.37 -11.14
C ARG A 240 19.48 4.54 -10.00
N ASN A 241 18.89 4.59 -8.80
CA ASN A 241 19.27 3.74 -7.68
C ASN A 241 19.00 2.25 -8.03
N LYS A 242 20.07 1.46 -8.10
CA LYS A 242 20.02 0.04 -8.47
C LYS A 242 19.19 -0.80 -7.50
N SER A 243 19.33 -0.54 -6.20
CA SER A 243 18.57 -1.24 -5.17
C SER A 243 17.07 -0.93 -5.25
N PHE A 244 16.72 0.33 -5.47
CA PHE A 244 15.33 0.72 -5.67
C PHE A 244 14.69 0.03 -6.87
N ARG A 245 15.37 0.03 -8.04
CA ARG A 245 14.84 -0.65 -9.23
C ARG A 245 14.53 -2.13 -8.98
N LYS A 246 15.43 -2.85 -8.32
CA LYS A 246 15.24 -4.27 -8.01
C LYS A 246 14.04 -4.51 -7.09
N VAL A 247 13.94 -3.71 -6.03
CA VAL A 247 12.81 -3.77 -5.09
C VAL A 247 11.51 -3.39 -5.79
N LEU A 248 11.52 -2.29 -6.57
CA LEU A 248 10.35 -1.79 -7.29
C LEU A 248 9.81 -2.81 -8.30
N TYR A 249 10.66 -3.41 -9.13
CA TYR A 249 10.22 -4.40 -10.12
C TYR A 249 9.60 -5.64 -9.47
N ALA A 250 10.21 -6.15 -8.40
CA ALA A 250 9.65 -7.27 -7.64
C ALA A 250 8.30 -6.88 -7.00
N GLN A 251 8.19 -5.68 -6.47
CA GLN A 251 6.98 -5.20 -5.82
C GLN A 251 5.85 -4.90 -6.82
N VAL A 252 6.15 -4.25 -7.93
CA VAL A 252 5.17 -3.99 -9.01
C VAL A 252 4.62 -5.32 -9.54
N SER A 253 5.49 -6.32 -9.74
CA SER A 253 5.06 -7.67 -10.15
C SER A 253 4.14 -8.32 -9.11
N THR A 254 4.47 -8.23 -7.83
CA THR A 254 3.63 -8.75 -6.74
C THR A 254 2.29 -8.02 -6.65
N LYS A 255 2.29 -6.69 -6.77
CA LYS A 255 1.05 -5.87 -6.72
C LYS A 255 0.17 -6.09 -7.94
N LEU A 256 0.78 -6.28 -9.11
CA LEU A 256 0.07 -6.65 -10.33
C LEU A 256 -0.63 -8.00 -10.17
N ALA A 257 0.06 -9.02 -9.62
CA ALA A 257 -0.53 -10.32 -9.31
C ALA A 257 -1.73 -10.20 -8.34
N ALA A 258 -1.57 -9.41 -7.28
CA ALA A 258 -2.63 -9.18 -6.30
C ALA A 258 -3.83 -8.41 -6.89
N ALA A 259 -3.58 -7.45 -7.78
CA ALA A 259 -4.63 -6.73 -8.49
C ALA A 259 -5.40 -7.63 -9.47
N CYS A 260 -4.68 -8.51 -10.19
CA CYS A 260 -5.31 -9.54 -11.03
C CYS A 260 -6.20 -10.47 -10.20
N TRP A 261 -5.74 -10.90 -9.03
CA TRP A 261 -6.54 -11.70 -8.09
C TRP A 261 -7.81 -10.97 -7.68
N SER A 262 -7.71 -9.73 -7.19
CA SER A 262 -8.87 -8.95 -6.77
C SER A 262 -9.89 -8.73 -7.89
N ALA A 263 -9.43 -8.52 -9.12
CA ALA A 263 -10.30 -8.24 -10.25
C ALA A 263 -11.13 -9.46 -10.69
N CYS A 264 -10.58 -10.67 -10.57
CA CYS A 264 -11.24 -11.87 -11.09
C CYS A 264 -11.84 -12.78 -10.00
N LEU A 265 -11.56 -12.54 -8.71
CA LEU A 265 -11.90 -13.47 -7.62
C LEU A 265 -13.39 -13.82 -7.56
N SER A 266 -14.28 -12.83 -7.53
CA SER A 266 -15.72 -13.08 -7.45
C SER A 266 -16.25 -13.84 -8.68
N PHE A 267 -15.71 -13.54 -9.86
CA PHE A 267 -16.05 -14.28 -11.08
C PHE A 267 -15.56 -15.73 -11.02
N PHE A 268 -14.36 -15.94 -10.50
CA PHE A 268 -13.79 -17.27 -10.32
C PHE A 268 -14.63 -18.12 -9.35
N ILE A 269 -15.05 -17.56 -8.22
CA ILE A 269 -15.88 -18.24 -7.22
C ILE A 269 -17.22 -18.66 -7.84
N VAL A 270 -17.89 -17.73 -8.53
CA VAL A 270 -19.24 -17.97 -9.07
C VAL A 270 -19.21 -18.87 -10.30
N TYR A 271 -18.34 -18.61 -11.26
CA TYR A 271 -18.40 -19.28 -12.58
C TYR A 271 -17.46 -20.48 -12.72
N CYS A 272 -16.35 -20.53 -11.95
CA CYS A 272 -15.43 -21.66 -12.02
C CYS A 272 -15.64 -22.66 -10.87
N LEU A 273 -15.84 -22.19 -9.64
CA LEU A 273 -16.10 -23.04 -8.49
C LEU A 273 -17.60 -23.31 -8.25
N GLN A 274 -18.47 -22.56 -8.93
CA GLN A 274 -19.93 -22.65 -8.81
C GLN A 274 -20.44 -22.50 -7.36
N ILE A 275 -19.72 -21.70 -6.56
CA ILE A 275 -20.08 -21.40 -5.17
C ILE A 275 -20.98 -20.16 -5.16
N PRO A 276 -22.12 -20.17 -4.43
CA PRO A 276 -22.98 -19.01 -4.29
C PRO A 276 -22.23 -17.79 -3.73
N LYS A 277 -22.47 -16.61 -4.30
CA LYS A 277 -21.80 -15.37 -3.92
C LYS A 277 -21.98 -15.01 -2.44
N SER A 278 -23.12 -15.34 -1.85
CA SER A 278 -23.40 -15.15 -0.43
C SER A 278 -22.42 -15.87 0.51
N TYR A 279 -21.80 -16.97 0.04
CA TYR A 279 -20.80 -17.70 0.82
C TYR A 279 -19.39 -17.09 0.76
N GLU A 280 -19.10 -16.22 -0.20
CA GLU A 280 -17.76 -15.64 -0.39
C GLU A 280 -17.24 -14.98 0.89
N SER A 281 -18.01 -14.07 1.50
CA SER A 281 -17.62 -13.37 2.71
C SER A 281 -17.46 -14.27 3.94
N VAL A 282 -18.32 -15.28 4.08
CA VAL A 282 -18.24 -16.25 5.18
C VAL A 282 -16.99 -17.11 5.05
N MET A 283 -16.67 -17.56 3.84
CA MET A 283 -15.51 -18.39 3.57
C MET A 283 -14.18 -17.63 3.72
N GLU A 284 -14.19 -16.31 3.57
CA GLU A 284 -13.00 -15.48 3.78
C GLU A 284 -12.68 -15.22 5.26
N MET A 285 -13.63 -15.40 6.18
CA MET A 285 -13.45 -15.12 7.61
C MET A 285 -12.24 -15.84 8.24
N PRO A 286 -12.04 -17.17 8.03
CA PRO A 286 -10.87 -17.85 8.56
C PRO A 286 -9.55 -17.21 8.13
N GLY A 287 -9.47 -16.79 6.86
CA GLY A 287 -8.28 -16.12 6.34
C GLY A 287 -8.00 -14.77 6.99
N LYS A 288 -9.03 -14.01 7.34
CA LYS A 288 -8.87 -12.71 8.05
C LYS A 288 -8.30 -12.91 9.46
N VAL A 289 -8.74 -13.96 10.16
CA VAL A 289 -8.18 -14.33 11.48
C VAL A 289 -6.73 -14.77 11.36
N VAL A 290 -6.43 -15.64 10.38
CA VAL A 290 -5.06 -16.10 10.08
C VAL A 290 -4.14 -14.91 9.78
N ALA A 291 -4.60 -13.91 9.04
CA ALA A 291 -3.80 -12.74 8.69
C ALA A 291 -3.30 -11.97 9.93
N ILE A 292 -4.09 -11.86 10.98
CA ILE A 292 -3.70 -11.18 12.23
C ILE A 292 -2.52 -11.91 12.89
N VAL A 293 -2.64 -13.23 13.06
CA VAL A 293 -1.59 -14.05 13.70
C VAL A 293 -0.33 -14.13 12.85
N CYS A 294 -0.50 -14.22 11.53
CA CYS A 294 0.61 -14.42 10.60
C CYS A 294 1.53 -13.20 10.46
N THR A 295 1.05 -11.98 10.74
CA THR A 295 1.91 -10.79 10.73
C THR A 295 3.09 -10.96 11.71
N ALA A 296 2.84 -11.45 12.93
CA ALA A 296 3.91 -11.69 13.91
C ALA A 296 4.90 -12.79 13.45
N ILE A 297 4.37 -13.83 12.79
CA ILE A 297 5.20 -14.92 12.25
C ILE A 297 6.12 -14.39 11.14
N TRP A 298 5.62 -13.54 10.24
CA TRP A 298 6.42 -12.97 9.16
C TRP A 298 7.49 -11.99 9.67
N VAL A 299 7.19 -11.19 10.70
CA VAL A 299 8.20 -10.36 11.38
C VAL A 299 9.34 -11.23 11.91
N ALA A 300 9.02 -12.32 12.61
CA ALA A 300 10.02 -13.24 13.16
C ALA A 300 10.80 -13.99 12.06
N LEU A 301 10.10 -14.40 10.98
CA LEU A 301 10.71 -15.11 9.86
C LEU A 301 11.71 -14.22 9.11
N MET A 302 11.34 -12.96 8.88
CA MET A 302 12.21 -11.97 8.24
C MET A 302 13.47 -11.72 9.08
N ALA A 303 13.32 -11.56 10.40
CA ALA A 303 14.45 -11.36 11.31
C ALA A 303 15.45 -12.54 11.31
N LYS A 304 14.97 -13.79 11.03
CA LYS A 304 15.80 -15.00 11.01
C LYS A 304 16.37 -15.36 9.65
N LYS A 305 15.60 -15.17 8.57
CA LYS A 305 15.96 -15.66 7.21
C LYS A 305 16.39 -14.55 6.26
N GLY A 306 16.25 -13.28 6.68
CA GLY A 306 16.49 -12.12 5.81
C GLY A 306 15.34 -11.85 4.84
N PHE A 307 15.43 -10.71 4.12
CA PHE A 307 14.37 -10.21 3.25
C PHE A 307 14.11 -11.09 2.03
N HIS A 308 15.14 -11.34 1.24
CA HIS A 308 14.99 -11.99 -0.06
C HIS A 308 14.40 -13.40 0.03
N LYS A 309 14.85 -14.19 1.02
CA LYS A 309 14.32 -15.56 1.25
C LYS A 309 12.89 -15.55 1.71
N SER A 310 12.54 -14.61 2.60
CA SER A 310 11.18 -14.46 3.11
C SER A 310 10.22 -14.01 2.00
N TRP A 311 10.62 -13.03 1.19
CA TRP A 311 9.80 -12.56 0.08
C TRP A 311 9.64 -13.61 -1.02
N TYR A 312 10.72 -14.33 -1.36
CA TYR A 312 10.65 -15.46 -2.27
C TYR A 312 9.62 -16.51 -1.79
N LEU A 313 9.69 -16.90 -0.51
CA LEU A 313 8.77 -17.87 0.08
C LEU A 313 7.31 -17.37 0.03
N ALA A 314 7.06 -16.10 0.32
CA ALA A 314 5.72 -15.52 0.28
C ALA A 314 5.11 -15.58 -1.13
N ASN A 315 5.87 -15.19 -2.14
CA ASN A 315 5.37 -15.17 -3.53
C ASN A 315 5.19 -16.58 -4.10
N VAL A 316 6.12 -17.49 -3.84
CA VAL A 316 5.98 -18.90 -4.27
C VAL A 316 4.77 -19.56 -3.60
N GLY A 317 4.56 -19.30 -2.30
CA GLY A 317 3.40 -19.79 -1.58
C GLY A 317 2.07 -19.26 -2.14
N CYS A 318 2.00 -17.96 -2.48
CA CYS A 318 0.82 -17.40 -3.15
C CYS A 318 0.57 -18.06 -4.51
N ALA A 319 1.61 -18.23 -5.33
CA ALA A 319 1.49 -18.89 -6.63
C ALA A 319 0.99 -20.34 -6.50
N ALA A 320 1.54 -21.09 -5.54
CA ALA A 320 1.11 -22.47 -5.28
C ALA A 320 -0.38 -22.55 -4.87
N CYS A 321 -0.85 -21.64 -4.02
CA CYS A 321 -2.26 -21.58 -3.65
C CYS A 321 -3.17 -21.28 -4.86
N ILE A 322 -2.75 -20.39 -5.76
CA ILE A 322 -3.52 -20.07 -6.98
C ILE A 322 -3.57 -21.29 -7.91
N ILE A 323 -2.48 -22.02 -8.05
CA ILE A 323 -2.45 -23.26 -8.84
C ILE A 323 -3.40 -24.30 -8.21
N ALA A 324 -3.39 -24.43 -6.86
CA ALA A 324 -4.32 -25.32 -6.17
C ALA A 324 -5.79 -24.94 -6.39
N TYR A 325 -6.13 -23.64 -6.35
CA TYR A 325 -7.49 -23.19 -6.70
C TYR A 325 -7.90 -23.60 -8.11
N ASN A 326 -7.01 -23.40 -9.08
CA ASN A 326 -7.28 -23.76 -10.46
C ASN A 326 -7.44 -25.28 -10.65
N TYR A 327 -6.71 -26.10 -9.88
CA TYR A 327 -6.90 -27.55 -9.89
C TYR A 327 -8.34 -27.95 -9.53
N PHE A 328 -8.92 -27.37 -8.48
CA PHE A 328 -10.30 -27.59 -8.11
C PHE A 328 -11.30 -27.04 -9.14
N ALA A 329 -11.02 -25.87 -9.71
CA ALA A 329 -11.84 -25.29 -10.77
C ALA A 329 -11.88 -26.16 -12.04
N PHE A 330 -10.74 -26.66 -12.49
CA PHE A 330 -10.67 -27.60 -13.61
C PHE A 330 -11.38 -28.93 -13.29
N GLY A 331 -11.31 -29.39 -12.03
CA GLY A 331 -12.06 -30.53 -11.57
C GLY A 331 -13.59 -30.33 -11.68
N GLN A 332 -14.07 -29.13 -11.37
CA GLN A 332 -15.49 -28.75 -11.55
C GLN A 332 -15.88 -28.70 -13.03
N ILE A 333 -15.08 -28.02 -13.86
CA ILE A 333 -15.35 -27.91 -15.31
C ILE A 333 -15.39 -29.27 -15.99
N ASN A 334 -14.53 -30.20 -15.57
CA ASN A 334 -14.47 -31.55 -16.13
C ASN A 334 -15.39 -32.58 -15.44
N GLY A 335 -16.19 -32.14 -14.45
CA GLY A 335 -17.11 -33.03 -13.72
C GLY A 335 -16.45 -34.04 -12.78
N THR A 336 -15.15 -33.87 -12.47
CA THR A 336 -14.38 -34.73 -11.55
C THR A 336 -14.40 -34.25 -10.10
N SER A 337 -14.84 -33.02 -9.85
CA SER A 337 -15.02 -32.44 -8.53
C SER A 337 -16.48 -32.01 -8.32
N THR A 338 -16.92 -31.93 -7.08
CA THR A 338 -18.25 -31.45 -6.70
C THR A 338 -18.20 -30.11 -6.03
N VAL A 339 -19.28 -29.32 -6.10
CA VAL A 339 -19.42 -28.03 -5.41
C VAL A 339 -19.17 -28.18 -3.91
N ALA A 340 -19.61 -29.29 -3.31
CA ALA A 340 -19.39 -29.56 -1.89
C ALA A 340 -17.89 -29.66 -1.53
N ILE A 341 -17.07 -30.30 -2.39
CA ILE A 341 -15.61 -30.36 -2.20
C ILE A 341 -15.01 -28.96 -2.35
N ALA A 342 -15.44 -28.18 -3.34
CA ALA A 342 -14.97 -26.82 -3.54
C ALA A 342 -15.31 -25.91 -2.34
N MET A 343 -16.51 -26.04 -1.76
CA MET A 343 -16.94 -25.30 -0.57
C MET A 343 -16.09 -25.60 0.67
N ILE A 344 -15.53 -26.80 0.79
CA ILE A 344 -14.63 -27.17 1.88
C ILE A 344 -13.18 -26.74 1.56
N ALA A 345 -12.74 -26.96 0.33
CA ALA A 345 -11.36 -26.68 -0.08
C ALA A 345 -11.05 -25.18 -0.13
N TYR A 346 -12.01 -24.36 -0.58
CA TYR A 346 -11.82 -22.92 -0.75
C TYR A 346 -11.37 -22.22 0.54
N PRO A 347 -12.07 -22.29 1.68
CA PRO A 347 -11.67 -21.58 2.90
C PRO A 347 -10.33 -22.07 3.44
N ILE A 348 -9.98 -23.34 3.27
CA ILE A 348 -8.70 -23.90 3.70
C ILE A 348 -7.56 -23.29 2.87
N ILE A 349 -7.69 -23.34 1.55
CA ILE A 349 -6.69 -22.78 0.63
C ILE A 349 -6.61 -21.25 0.84
N PHE A 350 -7.74 -20.58 1.09
CA PHE A 350 -7.79 -19.14 1.35
C PHE A 350 -7.04 -18.77 2.65
N ALA A 351 -7.18 -19.57 3.71
CA ALA A 351 -6.44 -19.36 4.94
C ALA A 351 -4.92 -19.51 4.73
N ILE A 352 -4.51 -20.54 3.97
CA ILE A 352 -3.09 -20.76 3.60
C ILE A 352 -2.60 -19.61 2.70
N TRP A 353 -3.40 -19.20 1.72
CA TRP A 353 -3.08 -18.08 0.84
C TRP A 353 -2.92 -16.79 1.64
N LYS A 354 -3.80 -16.51 2.62
CA LYS A 354 -3.71 -15.33 3.49
C LYS A 354 -2.44 -15.33 4.33
N PHE A 355 -1.93 -16.49 4.75
CA PHE A 355 -0.62 -16.57 5.39
C PHE A 355 0.48 -15.98 4.50
N PHE A 356 0.59 -16.43 3.26
CA PHE A 356 1.60 -15.94 2.31
C PHE A 356 1.30 -14.50 1.85
N TYR A 357 0.04 -14.15 1.70
CA TYR A 357 -0.42 -12.80 1.31
C TYR A 357 0.06 -11.73 2.29
N VAL A 358 -0.04 -11.98 3.60
CA VAL A 358 0.48 -11.07 4.63
C VAL A 358 1.99 -10.88 4.49
N GLY A 359 2.72 -11.93 4.17
CA GLY A 359 4.17 -11.85 3.95
C GLY A 359 4.52 -10.91 2.79
N PHE A 360 3.89 -11.07 1.64
CA PHE A 360 4.21 -10.20 0.51
C PHE A 360 3.75 -8.75 0.68
N GLN A 361 2.72 -8.50 1.48
CA GLN A 361 2.33 -7.12 1.79
C GLN A 361 3.30 -6.43 2.74
N TYR A 362 3.75 -7.15 3.76
CA TYR A 362 4.62 -6.62 4.80
C TYR A 362 6.06 -6.37 4.33
N LEU A 363 6.66 -7.35 3.64
CA LEU A 363 8.09 -7.33 3.31
C LEU A 363 8.52 -6.14 2.43
N PRO A 364 7.82 -5.78 1.34
CA PRO A 364 8.19 -4.64 0.51
C PRO A 364 8.12 -3.31 1.25
N ASP A 365 7.15 -3.13 2.14
CA ASP A 365 7.00 -1.90 2.91
C ASP A 365 8.16 -1.73 3.91
N VAL A 366 8.67 -2.84 4.46
CA VAL A 366 9.88 -2.81 5.29
C VAL A 366 11.11 -2.47 4.45
N LEU A 367 11.27 -3.09 3.27
CA LEU A 367 12.39 -2.81 2.37
C LEU A 367 12.44 -1.35 1.92
N LEU A 368 11.28 -0.74 1.68
CA LEU A 368 11.22 0.66 1.28
C LEU A 368 11.81 1.60 2.35
N ASN A 369 11.80 1.20 3.61
CA ASN A 369 12.38 2.01 4.69
C ASN A 369 13.92 2.09 4.66
N TYR A 370 14.58 1.25 3.85
CA TYR A 370 16.04 1.21 3.71
C TYR A 370 16.57 1.79 2.40
N ILE A 371 15.69 1.95 1.42
CA ILE A 371 16.07 2.51 0.12
C ILE A 371 16.55 3.96 0.21
N PRO A 372 15.94 4.83 1.03
CA PRO A 372 16.43 6.19 1.20
C PRO A 372 17.85 6.28 1.78
N ASP A 373 18.26 5.32 2.62
CA ASP A 373 19.63 5.28 3.14
C ASP A 373 20.64 5.06 1.99
N VAL A 374 20.30 4.20 1.00
CA VAL A 374 21.12 4.03 -0.22
C VAL A 374 21.14 5.30 -1.08
N ASP A 375 20.03 6.04 -1.12
CA ASP A 375 19.97 7.32 -1.83
C ASP A 375 20.78 8.41 -1.12
N GLU A 376 20.79 8.40 0.20
CA GLU A 376 21.59 9.30 1.02
C GLU A 376 23.08 9.11 0.78
N LEU A 377 23.54 7.86 0.58
CA LEU A 377 24.90 7.58 0.12
C LEU A 377 25.21 8.29 -1.21
N ILE A 378 24.27 8.30 -2.16
CA ILE A 378 24.47 8.87 -3.51
C ILE A 378 24.40 10.41 -3.46
N THR A 379 23.41 10.98 -2.74
CA THR A 379 23.00 12.38 -2.88
C THR A 379 23.24 13.24 -1.65
N LEU A 380 23.60 12.64 -0.51
CA LEU A 380 23.64 13.27 0.82
C LEU A 380 22.29 13.91 1.25
N ARG A 381 21.18 13.50 0.64
CA ARG A 381 19.83 14.03 0.91
C ARG A 381 18.89 12.96 1.42
N CYS A 382 18.01 13.34 2.34
CA CYS A 382 16.94 12.50 2.85
C CYS A 382 15.68 12.69 1.98
N ARG A 383 15.46 11.82 0.97
CA ARG A 383 14.35 11.92 0.00
C ARG A 383 13.31 10.82 0.14
N GLU A 384 12.96 10.43 1.38
CA GLU A 384 12.06 9.29 1.66
C GLU A 384 10.67 9.45 1.01
N GLY A 385 10.14 10.69 1.01
CA GLY A 385 8.83 10.99 0.42
C GLY A 385 8.79 10.75 -1.09
N ILE A 386 9.88 11.02 -1.79
CA ILE A 386 9.99 10.83 -3.25
C ILE A 386 9.99 9.33 -3.59
N TYR A 387 10.73 8.52 -2.84
CA TYR A 387 10.76 7.05 -3.02
C TYR A 387 9.40 6.42 -2.74
N SER A 388 8.75 6.82 -1.64
CA SER A 388 7.40 6.37 -1.32
C SER A 388 6.39 6.77 -2.39
N SER A 389 6.50 7.99 -2.93
CA SER A 389 5.63 8.52 -3.99
C SER A 389 5.84 7.78 -5.32
N ALA A 390 7.10 7.55 -5.71
CA ALA A 390 7.44 6.79 -6.91
C ALA A 390 6.90 5.36 -6.85
N GLN A 391 7.04 4.70 -5.70
CA GLN A 391 6.49 3.38 -5.45
C GLN A 391 4.97 3.34 -5.57
N GLN A 392 4.28 4.26 -4.91
CA GLN A 392 2.81 4.37 -4.94
C GLN A 392 2.29 4.59 -6.37
N LEU A 393 2.93 5.48 -7.13
CA LEU A 393 2.58 5.73 -8.53
C LEU A 393 2.68 4.44 -9.37
N CYS A 394 3.79 3.72 -9.25
CA CYS A 394 3.98 2.47 -9.99
C CYS A 394 2.96 1.38 -9.60
N GLN A 395 2.59 1.30 -8.30
CA GLN A 395 1.56 0.37 -7.84
C GLN A 395 0.18 0.69 -8.40
N GLN A 396 -0.20 1.96 -8.45
CA GLN A 396 -1.49 2.38 -9.01
C GLN A 396 -1.57 2.11 -10.52
N ILE A 397 -0.48 2.38 -11.26
CA ILE A 397 -0.38 2.02 -12.68
C ILE A 397 -0.55 0.51 -12.87
N ALA A 398 0.14 -0.31 -12.06
CA ALA A 398 0.02 -1.76 -12.13
C ALA A 398 -1.40 -2.25 -11.84
N GLN A 399 -2.08 -1.65 -10.87
CA GLN A 399 -3.47 -1.96 -10.55
C GLN A 399 -4.42 -1.60 -11.70
N ALA A 400 -4.24 -0.45 -12.32
CA ALA A 400 -5.02 -0.03 -13.49
C ALA A 400 -4.82 -0.98 -14.68
N ILE A 401 -3.58 -1.39 -14.95
CA ILE A 401 -3.26 -2.38 -16.00
C ILE A 401 -3.99 -3.70 -15.74
N ALA A 402 -3.94 -4.21 -14.50
CA ALA A 402 -4.60 -5.47 -14.15
C ALA A 402 -6.10 -5.45 -14.44
N VAL A 403 -6.78 -4.38 -14.02
CA VAL A 403 -8.23 -4.22 -14.22
C VAL A 403 -8.58 -4.11 -15.71
N ASN A 404 -7.79 -3.34 -16.49
CA ASN A 404 -8.01 -3.20 -17.92
C ASN A 404 -7.79 -4.52 -18.68
N VAL A 405 -6.73 -5.25 -18.35
CA VAL A 405 -6.45 -6.57 -18.94
C VAL A 405 -7.57 -7.55 -18.58
N TRP A 406 -8.07 -7.52 -17.33
CA TRP A 406 -9.21 -8.32 -16.92
C TRP A 406 -10.45 -8.04 -17.77
N ALA A 407 -10.79 -6.78 -17.99
CA ALA A 407 -11.93 -6.38 -18.82
C ALA A 407 -11.81 -6.92 -20.27
N ILE A 408 -10.60 -6.86 -20.85
CA ILE A 408 -10.32 -7.40 -22.19
C ILE A 408 -10.50 -8.93 -22.20
N VAL A 409 -9.96 -9.63 -21.21
CA VAL A 409 -10.07 -11.09 -21.09
C VAL A 409 -11.54 -11.52 -20.93
N LEU A 410 -12.30 -10.80 -20.11
CA LEU A 410 -13.71 -11.07 -19.91
C LEU A 410 -14.52 -10.85 -21.19
N ALA A 411 -14.26 -9.77 -21.92
CA ALA A 411 -14.89 -9.51 -23.22
C ALA A 411 -14.55 -10.60 -24.26
N ALA A 412 -13.27 -11.01 -24.31
CA ALA A 412 -12.81 -12.06 -25.22
C ALA A 412 -13.39 -13.45 -24.89
N SER A 413 -13.76 -13.69 -23.63
CA SER A 413 -14.40 -14.95 -23.21
C SER A 413 -15.81 -15.13 -23.73
N GLY A 414 -16.45 -14.09 -24.27
CA GLY A 414 -17.85 -14.08 -24.67
C GLY A 414 -18.82 -13.95 -23.49
N PHE A 415 -18.36 -13.37 -22.37
CA PHE A 415 -19.18 -13.18 -21.17
C PHE A 415 -20.44 -12.36 -21.47
N ILE A 416 -21.62 -12.92 -21.16
CA ILE A 416 -22.92 -12.28 -21.36
C ILE A 416 -23.25 -11.43 -20.14
N GLN A 417 -23.29 -10.10 -20.31
CA GLN A 417 -23.71 -9.18 -19.26
C GLN A 417 -25.22 -9.19 -19.12
N THR A 418 -25.71 -9.40 -17.90
CA THR A 418 -27.13 -9.35 -17.58
C THR A 418 -27.45 -8.18 -16.66
N ALA A 419 -28.34 -7.31 -17.10
CA ALA A 419 -28.88 -6.26 -16.26
C ALA A 419 -29.91 -6.88 -15.29
N GLY A 420 -29.57 -7.00 -14.02
CA GLY A 420 -30.52 -7.21 -12.93
C GLY A 420 -30.79 -8.64 -12.46
N ASN A 421 -30.40 -9.71 -13.15
CA ASN A 421 -30.59 -11.07 -12.66
C ASN A 421 -29.46 -12.00 -13.16
N SER A 422 -28.37 -12.05 -12.42
CA SER A 422 -27.18 -12.82 -12.78
C SER A 422 -27.38 -14.35 -12.74
N ASP A 423 -28.39 -14.81 -12.04
CA ASP A 423 -28.62 -16.24 -11.79
C ASP A 423 -29.38 -16.98 -12.93
N ALA A 424 -29.91 -16.23 -13.90
CA ALA A 424 -30.79 -16.79 -14.93
C ALA A 424 -30.11 -17.08 -16.27
N VAL A 425 -28.85 -16.67 -16.51
CA VAL A 425 -28.21 -16.84 -17.81
C VAL A 425 -27.04 -17.81 -17.73
N THR A 426 -27.15 -18.89 -18.49
CA THR A 426 -26.08 -19.86 -18.67
C THR A 426 -24.96 -19.22 -19.49
N GLN A 427 -23.79 -19.01 -18.86
CA GLN A 427 -22.62 -18.46 -19.51
C GLN A 427 -22.00 -19.45 -20.52
N PRO A 428 -21.34 -18.96 -21.59
CA PRO A 428 -20.61 -19.84 -22.51
C PRO A 428 -19.56 -20.69 -21.78
N ALA A 429 -19.34 -21.92 -22.22
CA ALA A 429 -18.37 -22.85 -21.66
C ALA A 429 -16.90 -22.31 -21.72
N THR A 430 -16.65 -21.35 -22.59
CA THR A 430 -15.34 -20.65 -22.71
C THR A 430 -15.04 -19.75 -21.51
N VAL A 431 -16.05 -19.16 -20.85
CA VAL A 431 -15.87 -18.19 -19.77
C VAL A 431 -15.05 -18.75 -18.61
N PRO A 432 -15.35 -19.92 -18.00
CA PRO A 432 -14.53 -20.48 -16.93
C PRO A 432 -13.09 -20.74 -17.35
N LEU A 433 -12.83 -21.16 -18.59
CA LEU A 433 -11.48 -21.41 -19.10
C LEU A 433 -10.64 -20.13 -19.19
N TYR A 434 -11.24 -19.03 -19.68
CA TYR A 434 -10.57 -17.73 -19.74
C TYR A 434 -10.28 -17.16 -18.34
N ILE A 435 -11.21 -17.34 -17.38
CA ILE A 435 -11.02 -16.94 -15.99
C ILE A 435 -9.86 -17.72 -15.36
N CYS A 436 -9.81 -19.05 -15.50
CA CYS A 436 -8.73 -19.90 -15.02
C CYS A 436 -7.39 -19.52 -15.69
N GLY A 437 -7.39 -19.30 -17.00
CA GLY A 437 -6.21 -18.85 -17.74
C GLY A 437 -5.65 -17.52 -17.20
N TYR A 438 -6.53 -16.55 -16.97
CA TYR A 438 -6.14 -15.26 -16.36
C TYR A 438 -5.60 -15.43 -14.95
N MET A 439 -6.17 -16.30 -14.13
CA MET A 439 -5.67 -16.62 -12.79
C MET A 439 -4.26 -17.23 -12.83
N ILE A 440 -4.01 -18.18 -13.74
CA ILE A 440 -2.71 -18.83 -13.84
C ILE A 440 -1.66 -17.85 -14.37
N ILE A 441 -1.92 -17.16 -15.48
CA ILE A 441 -0.95 -16.28 -16.14
C ILE A 441 -0.83 -14.97 -15.37
N GLY A 442 -1.94 -14.31 -15.08
CA GLY A 442 -1.97 -12.98 -14.43
C GLY A 442 -1.65 -13.03 -12.94
N CYS A 443 -2.12 -14.04 -12.19
CA CYS A 443 -1.84 -14.09 -10.77
C CYS A 443 -0.61 -14.95 -10.46
N ALA A 444 -0.65 -16.27 -10.75
CA ALA A 444 0.46 -17.15 -10.40
C ALA A 444 1.73 -16.80 -11.17
N GLY A 445 1.63 -16.45 -12.46
CA GLY A 445 2.77 -16.05 -13.29
C GLY A 445 3.51 -14.82 -12.74
N PHE A 446 2.78 -13.76 -12.37
CA PHE A 446 3.41 -12.56 -11.80
C PHE A 446 3.93 -12.77 -10.37
N PHE A 447 3.30 -13.63 -9.55
CA PHE A 447 3.89 -14.02 -8.26
C PHE A 447 5.20 -14.80 -8.45
N LEU A 448 5.29 -15.72 -9.40
CA LEU A 448 6.53 -16.42 -9.70
C LEU A 448 7.60 -15.48 -10.26
N LEU A 449 7.22 -14.53 -11.13
CA LEU A 449 8.13 -13.49 -11.61
C LEU A 449 8.67 -12.66 -10.45
N ALA A 450 7.80 -12.23 -9.52
CA ALA A 450 8.21 -11.50 -8.33
C ALA A 450 9.16 -12.31 -7.45
N ALA A 451 8.93 -13.63 -7.30
CA ALA A 451 9.82 -14.51 -6.57
C ALA A 451 11.21 -14.60 -7.20
N VAL A 452 11.29 -14.65 -8.53
CA VAL A 452 12.58 -14.63 -9.25
C VAL A 452 13.29 -13.29 -9.06
N LEU A 453 12.58 -12.18 -9.23
CA LEU A 453 13.12 -10.82 -9.06
C LEU A 453 13.60 -10.58 -7.62
N ALA A 454 12.90 -11.13 -6.62
CA ALA A 454 13.28 -11.01 -5.22
C ALA A 454 14.65 -11.61 -4.91
N ARG A 455 15.09 -12.64 -5.65
CA ARG A 455 16.44 -13.22 -5.50
C ARG A 455 17.57 -12.24 -5.82
N GLY A 456 17.28 -11.23 -6.64
CA GLY A 456 18.25 -10.19 -7.01
C GLY A 456 18.42 -9.09 -5.97
N ILE A 457 17.59 -9.07 -4.91
CA ILE A 457 17.64 -8.07 -3.84
C ILE A 457 18.72 -8.49 -2.85
N LYS A 458 19.69 -7.61 -2.63
CA LYS A 458 20.85 -7.89 -1.76
C LYS A 458 20.86 -7.03 -0.49
N ILE A 459 19.81 -6.26 -0.25
CA ILE A 459 19.72 -5.42 0.96
C ILE A 459 19.28 -6.31 2.12
N ASP A 460 20.14 -6.41 3.13
CA ASP A 460 19.88 -7.06 4.41
C ASP A 460 20.33 -6.13 5.56
N LYS A 461 19.97 -6.46 6.78
CA LYS A 461 20.26 -5.64 7.96
C LYS A 461 21.75 -5.31 8.10
N GLU A 462 22.62 -6.33 8.04
CA GLU A 462 24.07 -6.15 8.21
C GLU A 462 24.65 -5.20 7.16
N GLN A 463 24.15 -5.24 5.94
CA GLN A 463 24.58 -4.38 4.85
C GLN A 463 24.11 -2.95 5.02
N CYS A 464 22.88 -2.76 5.55
CA CYS A 464 22.37 -1.44 5.87
C CYS A 464 23.13 -0.80 7.04
N ASP A 465 23.43 -1.56 8.08
CA ASP A 465 24.21 -1.05 9.23
C ASP A 465 25.60 -0.58 8.76
N VAL A 466 26.31 -1.37 7.93
CA VAL A 466 27.61 -0.98 7.36
C VAL A 466 27.49 0.26 6.46
N LEU A 467 26.43 0.37 5.67
CA LEU A 467 26.15 1.52 4.81
C LEU A 467 25.94 2.79 5.63
N CYS A 468 25.10 2.71 6.67
CA CYS A 468 24.81 3.84 7.57
C CYS A 468 26.07 4.29 8.32
N ASP A 469 26.88 3.36 8.81
CA ASP A 469 28.15 3.68 9.46
C ASP A 469 29.09 4.44 8.52
N GLU A 470 29.16 4.05 7.26
CA GLU A 470 29.98 4.73 6.25
C GLU A 470 29.45 6.14 5.94
N ILE A 471 28.14 6.31 5.80
CA ILE A 471 27.51 7.62 5.61
C ILE A 471 27.82 8.52 6.80
N HIS A 472 27.71 8.03 8.03
CA HIS A 472 28.04 8.77 9.24
C HIS A 472 29.52 9.16 9.29
N ARG A 473 30.44 8.21 8.98
CA ARG A 473 31.87 8.46 8.94
C ARG A 473 32.24 9.63 8.02
N VAL A 474 31.68 9.63 6.80
CA VAL A 474 31.93 10.68 5.81
C VAL A 474 31.30 12.00 6.23
N LYS A 475 30.08 12.00 6.78
CA LYS A 475 29.43 13.22 7.29
C LYS A 475 30.16 13.85 8.48
N GLU A 476 30.85 13.06 9.27
CA GLU A 476 31.71 13.54 10.39
C GLU A 476 33.08 14.03 9.94
N GLY A 477 33.33 14.10 8.62
CA GLY A 477 34.57 14.61 8.04
C GLY A 477 35.63 13.56 7.72
N GLY A 478 35.23 12.28 7.69
CA GLY A 478 36.11 11.21 7.21
C GLY A 478 36.33 11.30 5.70
N LYS A 479 37.59 11.14 5.25
CA LYS A 479 37.94 11.23 3.83
C LYS A 479 37.41 9.99 3.06
N MET A 480 36.92 10.20 1.85
CA MET A 480 36.47 9.12 0.97
C MET A 480 37.61 8.15 0.61
N ALA A 481 38.85 8.66 0.52
CA ALA A 481 40.03 7.81 0.21
C ALA A 481 40.34 6.76 1.28
N ASP A 482 39.87 6.92 2.52
CA ASP A 482 40.15 6.04 3.65
C ASP A 482 39.14 4.89 3.79
N VAL A 483 38.26 4.70 2.80
CA VAL A 483 37.24 3.66 2.80
C VAL A 483 37.85 2.25 2.75
N LYS A 484 37.34 1.32 3.53
CA LYS A 484 37.73 -0.10 3.46
C LYS A 484 37.26 -0.71 2.12
N PRO A 485 38.11 -1.55 1.46
CA PRO A 485 37.75 -2.15 0.16
C PRO A 485 36.42 -2.90 0.16
N GLU A 486 36.07 -3.59 1.25
CA GLU A 486 34.83 -4.31 1.41
C GLU A 486 33.62 -3.39 1.47
N VAL A 487 33.72 -2.27 2.20
CA VAL A 487 32.68 -1.25 2.32
C VAL A 487 32.48 -0.54 0.98
N LYS A 488 33.58 -0.22 0.28
CA LYS A 488 33.54 0.36 -1.06
C LYS A 488 32.77 -0.53 -2.03
N ALA A 489 33.10 -1.83 -2.09
CA ALA A 489 32.43 -2.78 -2.94
C ALA A 489 30.93 -2.91 -2.62
N LEU A 490 30.56 -2.87 -1.33
CA LEU A 490 29.18 -2.90 -0.89
C LEU A 490 28.42 -1.64 -1.35
N CYS A 491 28.98 -0.46 -1.16
CA CYS A 491 28.39 0.81 -1.59
C CYS A 491 28.14 0.84 -3.11
N GLU A 492 29.11 0.37 -3.90
CA GLU A 492 28.99 0.28 -5.36
C GLU A 492 27.95 -0.76 -5.78
N GLU A 493 27.86 -1.87 -5.07
CA GLU A 493 26.86 -2.90 -5.37
C GLU A 493 25.44 -2.44 -5.09
N LEU A 494 25.19 -1.74 -3.97
CA LEU A 494 23.88 -1.27 -3.56
C LEU A 494 23.42 -0.05 -4.34
N SER A 495 24.28 0.94 -4.54
CA SER A 495 23.96 2.17 -5.28
C SER A 495 23.88 1.95 -6.79
N GLY A 496 24.81 1.13 -7.33
CA GLY A 496 25.03 0.96 -8.76
C GLY A 496 25.91 2.04 -9.39
N PHE A 497 26.54 2.88 -8.56
CA PHE A 497 27.52 3.90 -8.94
C PHE A 497 28.90 3.52 -8.42
N LYS A 498 29.95 4.10 -9.00
CA LYS A 498 31.27 4.00 -8.39
C LYS A 498 31.29 4.75 -7.07
N TYR A 499 32.06 4.30 -6.11
CA TYR A 499 32.11 4.93 -4.80
C TYR A 499 32.53 6.40 -4.88
N GLU A 500 33.45 6.73 -5.81
CA GLU A 500 33.94 8.10 -6.07
C GLU A 500 32.84 9.03 -6.64
N ASP A 501 31.80 8.45 -7.24
CA ASP A 501 30.64 9.17 -7.76
C ASP A 501 29.51 9.33 -6.72
N CYS A 502 29.66 8.73 -5.53
CA CYS A 502 28.72 8.89 -4.41
C CYS A 502 28.95 10.22 -3.66
N PHE A 503 28.20 10.43 -2.59
CA PHE A 503 28.33 11.60 -1.71
C PHE A 503 28.22 12.95 -2.45
N ALA A 504 27.24 13.06 -3.33
CA ALA A 504 26.92 14.22 -4.16
C ALA A 504 27.94 14.59 -5.26
N HIS A 505 28.97 13.76 -5.51
CA HIS A 505 29.90 13.97 -6.61
C HIS A 505 29.25 13.75 -7.99
N ASN A 506 28.31 12.81 -8.08
CA ASN A 506 27.53 12.56 -9.29
C ASN A 506 26.10 13.08 -9.10
N ASN A 507 25.92 14.36 -9.20
CA ASN A 507 24.61 15.04 -9.05
C ASN A 507 23.72 14.77 -10.26
N VAL A 508 23.36 13.56 -10.39
CA VAL A 508 22.56 13.03 -11.47
C VAL A 508 21.11 13.53 -11.36
N GLY A 509 20.88 14.73 -11.85
CA GLY A 509 19.59 15.40 -11.88
C GLY A 509 19.45 16.61 -10.93
N PHE A 510 20.46 16.93 -10.12
CA PHE A 510 20.40 17.99 -9.11
C PHE A 510 21.65 18.88 -9.11
N GLN A 511 21.75 19.75 -10.09
CA GLN A 511 22.78 20.80 -10.12
C GLN A 511 22.24 22.09 -9.48
N ASP A 512 21.80 22.05 -8.24
CA ASP A 512 21.32 23.26 -7.56
C ASP A 512 22.34 23.88 -6.60
N GLY A 513 23.52 23.28 -6.47
CA GLY A 513 24.58 23.80 -5.61
C GLY A 513 24.25 23.80 -4.10
N SER A 514 23.12 23.22 -3.70
CA SER A 514 22.64 23.22 -2.31
C SER A 514 23.37 22.22 -1.43
N VAL A 515 24.03 21.24 -2.02
CA VAL A 515 24.82 20.23 -1.30
C VAL A 515 26.25 20.27 -1.80
N THR A 516 27.19 20.52 -0.91
CA THR A 516 28.62 20.39 -1.18
C THR A 516 29.02 18.92 -1.19
N PRO A 517 29.72 18.43 -2.23
CA PRO A 517 30.28 17.09 -2.22
C PRO A 517 31.20 16.88 -1.01
N ALA A 518 31.26 15.66 -0.49
CA ALA A 518 32.20 15.32 0.57
C ALA A 518 33.63 15.24 0.02
N GLU A 519 34.65 15.63 0.80
CA GLU A 519 36.08 15.57 0.42
C GLU A 519 36.64 14.13 0.39
#